data_fd92cc9d556399f37985050d624d1044
#
_entry.id   fd92cc9d556399f37985050d624d1044
#
_cell.length_a   1.000
_cell.length_b   1.000
_cell.length_c   1.000
_cell.angle_alpha   90.00
_cell.angle_beta   90.00
_cell.angle_gamma   90.00
#
_symmetry.space_group_name_H-M   'P 1'
#
loop_
_entity.id
_entity.type
_entity.pdbx_description
1 polymer ?
#
loop_
_entity_poly.entity_id
_entity_poly.type
_entity_poly.pdbx_seq_one_letter_code
_entity_poly.pdbx_strand_id
1 'polypeptide(L)'
;MLQNLKNKIKGKKSIYTFLLTLLYPYRKYLDSRQRKIYEAWNRKNENIVNNEKMRNNPLISIIVPTYNTPIEYLRDMIQSVENQSYTNWELIIVDDASPNSDVRDEISNISKDNIKIKSFFLKKNRHIAGATNYGIEKAKGEYIGLLDHDDVLHKDALLYVVKKINEVSGVKFLYTDEIKLDENGRQYQPFFKPDWNGDFLRSINYITHFAVIQRELLIKLKCEDGNYNGTQDWELFLRITRNLQPNHIVHIPKILYYWRVHENSTAMDLDAKPYVVEAQKKALEDDVRSRKVKARVIRDPMYGAQWYLQYYTHKGVSLSNVLFDSIKNIGDVLDKELSEVVIISEKPIACINFRDTMGD
;
A
#
# COMPACT_ATOMS: atom_id res chain seq x y z
N MET A 1 -28.12 9.92 -3.47
CA MET A 1 -28.63 11.27 -3.15
C MET A 1 -27.54 12.20 -2.61
N LEU A 2 -26.80 11.87 -1.57
CA LEU A 2 -25.70 12.67 -0.99
C LEU A 2 -24.56 12.96 -1.97
N GLN A 3 -24.19 12.03 -2.85
CA GLN A 3 -23.10 12.20 -3.82
C GLN A 3 -23.48 13.13 -4.98
N ASN A 4 -24.74 13.06 -5.46
CA ASN A 4 -25.24 14.04 -6.41
C ASN A 4 -25.29 15.45 -5.82
N LEU A 5 -25.54 15.55 -4.52
CA LEU A 5 -25.44 16.80 -3.77
C LEU A 5 -23.99 17.28 -3.67
N LYS A 6 -23.03 16.38 -3.35
CA LYS A 6 -21.58 16.69 -3.34
C LYS A 6 -21.08 17.20 -4.70
N ASN A 7 -21.47 16.56 -5.80
CA ASN A 7 -21.04 16.98 -7.14
C ASN A 7 -21.67 18.30 -7.59
N LYS A 8 -22.95 18.55 -7.23
CA LYS A 8 -23.60 19.86 -7.45
C LYS A 8 -22.98 20.97 -6.59
N ILE A 9 -22.48 20.65 -5.40
CA ILE A 9 -21.87 21.60 -4.47
C ILE A 9 -20.41 21.86 -4.83
N LYS A 10 -19.64 20.87 -5.35
CA LYS A 10 -18.27 21.06 -5.86
C LYS A 10 -18.19 22.13 -6.96
N GLY A 11 -19.23 22.24 -7.79
CA GLY A 11 -19.34 23.31 -8.81
C GLY A 11 -19.49 24.73 -8.24
N LYS A 12 -19.79 24.88 -6.94
CA LYS A 12 -19.86 26.15 -6.21
C LYS A 12 -18.81 26.14 -5.09
N LYS A 13 -17.58 26.43 -5.45
CA LYS A 13 -16.39 26.39 -4.57
C LYS A 13 -16.62 27.03 -3.19
N SER A 14 -17.36 28.10 -3.09
CA SER A 14 -17.66 28.81 -1.85
C SER A 14 -18.60 28.03 -0.90
N ILE A 15 -19.63 27.33 -1.44
CA ILE A 15 -20.57 26.52 -0.64
C ILE A 15 -19.90 25.25 -0.12
N TYR A 16 -19.04 24.63 -0.92
CA TYR A 16 -18.27 23.45 -0.51
C TYR A 16 -17.30 23.80 0.63
N THR A 17 -16.55 24.91 0.50
CA THR A 17 -15.65 25.42 1.54
C THR A 17 -16.42 25.76 2.83
N PHE A 18 -17.57 26.41 2.72
CA PHE A 18 -18.42 26.73 3.87
C PHE A 18 -18.93 25.47 4.61
N LEU A 19 -19.37 24.46 3.86
CA LEU A 19 -19.80 23.17 4.44
C LEU A 19 -18.64 22.42 5.09
N LEU A 20 -17.44 22.45 4.51
CA LEU A 20 -16.24 21.89 5.13
C LEU A 20 -15.89 22.58 6.43
N THR A 21 -16.04 23.91 6.50
CA THR A 21 -15.79 24.70 7.69
C THR A 21 -16.80 24.38 8.80
N LEU A 22 -18.07 24.25 8.43
CA LEU A 22 -19.15 23.84 9.37
C LEU A 22 -18.96 22.41 9.90
N LEU A 23 -18.47 21.50 9.08
CA LEU A 23 -18.23 20.11 9.45
C LEU A 23 -16.87 19.89 10.13
N TYR A 24 -15.98 20.90 10.11
CA TYR A 24 -14.64 20.80 10.68
C TYR A 24 -14.61 20.39 12.15
N PRO A 25 -15.43 20.99 13.06
CA PRO A 25 -15.44 20.56 14.46
C PRO A 25 -15.90 19.11 14.63
N TYR A 26 -16.87 18.68 13.83
CA TYR A 26 -17.37 17.30 13.86
C TYR A 26 -16.31 16.31 13.33
N ARG A 27 -15.63 16.64 12.25
CA ARG A 27 -14.49 15.85 11.74
C ARG A 27 -13.39 15.76 12.78
N LYS A 28 -13.01 16.87 13.40
CA LYS A 28 -12.00 16.90 14.47
C LYS A 28 -12.41 16.04 15.68
N TYR A 29 -13.71 16.03 16.03
CA TYR A 29 -14.25 15.15 17.05
C TYR A 29 -14.14 13.67 16.65
N LEU A 30 -14.51 13.31 15.43
CA LEU A 30 -14.40 11.94 14.92
C LEU A 30 -12.95 11.47 14.89
N ASP A 31 -12.03 12.30 14.40
CA ASP A 31 -10.60 12.01 14.38
C ASP A 31 -10.05 11.80 15.80
N SER A 32 -10.47 12.64 16.75
CA SER A 32 -10.09 12.49 18.17
C SER A 32 -10.63 11.19 18.79
N ARG A 33 -11.86 10.79 18.44
CA ARG A 33 -12.45 9.54 18.89
C ARG A 33 -11.75 8.33 18.30
N GLN A 34 -11.49 8.32 17.01
CA GLN A 34 -10.74 7.25 16.33
C GLN A 34 -9.34 7.11 16.92
N ARG A 35 -8.67 8.23 17.18
CA ARG A 35 -7.36 8.23 17.82
C ARG A 35 -7.39 7.59 19.21
N LYS A 36 -8.38 7.92 20.06
CA LYS A 36 -8.53 7.30 21.39
C LYS A 36 -8.75 5.79 21.29
N ILE A 37 -9.57 5.35 20.35
CA ILE A 37 -9.81 3.93 20.07
C ILE A 37 -8.51 3.25 19.67
N TYR A 38 -7.77 3.86 18.75
CA TYR A 38 -6.47 3.36 18.30
C TYR A 38 -5.45 3.28 19.45
N GLU A 39 -5.32 4.34 20.25
CA GLU A 39 -4.41 4.37 21.40
C GLU A 39 -4.76 3.28 22.45
N ALA A 40 -6.05 3.06 22.68
CA ALA A 40 -6.52 2.00 23.58
C ALA A 40 -6.23 0.60 23.00
N TRP A 41 -6.47 0.42 21.70
CA TRP A 41 -6.16 -0.82 20.98
C TRP A 41 -4.65 -1.08 20.97
N ASN A 42 -3.85 -0.07 20.69
CA ASN A 42 -2.40 -0.19 20.65
C ASN A 42 -1.82 -0.60 22.01
N ARG A 43 -2.27 0.07 23.11
CA ARG A 43 -1.88 -0.33 24.47
C ARG A 43 -2.24 -1.77 24.81
N LYS A 44 -3.42 -2.24 24.39
CA LYS A 44 -3.84 -3.63 24.60
C LYS A 44 -3.03 -4.63 23.78
N ASN A 45 -2.54 -4.20 22.61
CA ASN A 45 -1.83 -5.04 21.65
C ASN A 45 -0.32 -4.75 21.59
N GLU A 46 0.20 -3.86 22.41
CA GLU A 46 1.63 -3.73 22.70
C GLU A 46 2.08 -4.97 23.49
N ASN A 47 2.06 -6.11 22.81
CA ASN A 47 2.77 -7.26 23.34
C ASN A 47 4.24 -6.88 23.34
N ILE A 48 4.85 -6.87 24.54
CA ILE A 48 6.29 -6.87 24.71
C ILE A 48 6.78 -7.98 23.79
N VAL A 49 7.50 -7.58 22.75
CA VAL A 49 8.12 -8.56 21.84
C VAL A 49 9.15 -9.27 22.71
N ASN A 50 8.78 -10.44 23.24
CA ASN A 50 9.74 -11.28 23.95
C ASN A 50 10.88 -11.56 22.97
N ASN A 51 12.10 -11.33 23.42
CA ASN A 51 13.34 -11.67 22.72
C ASN A 51 13.51 -13.19 22.66
N GLU A 52 12.52 -13.88 22.07
CA GLU A 52 12.68 -15.28 21.71
C GLU A 52 13.78 -15.37 20.65
N LYS A 53 14.70 -16.30 20.89
CA LYS A 53 15.84 -16.52 19.98
C LYS A 53 15.32 -16.88 18.60
N MET A 54 15.32 -15.91 17.68
CA MET A 54 14.91 -16.12 16.29
C MET A 54 15.83 -17.14 15.64
N ARG A 55 15.28 -18.13 14.95
CA ARG A 55 16.04 -19.18 14.26
C ARG A 55 16.73 -18.60 13.01
N ASN A 56 16.02 -17.75 12.30
CA ASN A 56 16.51 -17.06 11.09
C ASN A 56 16.71 -15.59 11.40
N ASN A 57 17.81 -15.04 10.92
CA ASN A 57 18.17 -13.64 11.07
C ASN A 57 18.48 -13.04 9.70
N PRO A 58 17.48 -12.95 8.77
CA PRO A 58 17.69 -12.53 7.41
C PRO A 58 18.14 -11.07 7.34
N LEU A 59 19.04 -10.75 6.41
CA LEU A 59 19.33 -9.36 6.07
C LEU A 59 18.11 -8.77 5.34
N ILE A 60 17.61 -7.64 5.84
CA ILE A 60 16.54 -6.87 5.20
C ILE A 60 17.17 -5.66 4.52
N SER A 61 16.99 -5.53 3.20
CA SER A 61 17.38 -4.33 2.46
C SER A 61 16.15 -3.41 2.35
N ILE A 62 16.26 -2.20 2.89
CA ILE A 62 15.24 -1.16 2.76
C ILE A 62 15.62 -0.31 1.56
N ILE A 63 14.74 -0.21 0.57
CA ILE A 63 14.95 0.55 -0.65
C ILE A 63 14.15 1.84 -0.59
N VAL A 64 14.86 2.96 -0.79
CA VAL A 64 14.28 4.30 -0.77
C VAL A 64 14.65 5.05 -2.05
N PRO A 65 13.74 5.14 -3.03
CA PRO A 65 13.91 6.05 -4.15
C PRO A 65 13.67 7.49 -3.67
N THR A 66 14.57 8.42 -4.00
CA THR A 66 14.45 9.83 -3.64
C THR A 66 14.47 10.73 -4.86
N TYR A 67 13.66 11.78 -4.85
CA TYR A 67 13.72 12.83 -5.84
C TYR A 67 13.26 14.15 -5.22
N ASN A 68 14.19 15.09 -5.09
CA ASN A 68 13.94 16.45 -4.59
C ASN A 68 13.22 16.47 -3.22
N THR A 69 13.55 15.51 -2.36
CA THR A 69 12.94 15.30 -1.04
C THR A 69 13.27 16.48 -0.10
N PRO A 70 12.31 17.02 0.66
CA PRO A 70 12.63 17.93 1.76
C PRO A 70 13.59 17.27 2.76
N ILE A 71 14.67 17.99 3.10
CA ILE A 71 15.76 17.43 3.93
C ILE A 71 15.24 16.95 5.30
N GLU A 72 14.27 17.62 5.86
CA GLU A 72 13.64 17.25 7.14
C GLU A 72 12.97 15.87 7.05
N TYR A 73 12.22 15.61 5.99
CA TYR A 73 11.55 14.33 5.78
C TYR A 73 12.57 13.20 5.51
N LEU A 74 13.59 13.53 4.72
CA LEU A 74 14.68 12.59 4.47
C LEU A 74 15.39 12.17 5.77
N ARG A 75 15.67 13.12 6.66
CA ARG A 75 16.28 12.85 7.98
C ARG A 75 15.37 12.01 8.87
N ASP A 76 14.08 12.34 8.95
CA ASP A 76 13.11 11.58 9.72
C ASP A 76 13.03 10.13 9.23
N MET A 77 12.97 9.93 7.92
CA MET A 77 12.96 8.62 7.28
C MET A 77 14.21 7.82 7.66
N ILE A 78 15.40 8.40 7.48
CA ILE A 78 16.68 7.72 7.79
C ILE A 78 16.76 7.39 9.27
N GLN A 79 16.42 8.33 10.15
CA GLN A 79 16.43 8.11 11.60
C GLN A 79 15.47 6.99 12.01
N SER A 80 14.33 6.85 11.34
CA SER A 80 13.38 5.78 11.60
C SER A 80 13.96 4.39 11.29
N VAL A 81 14.82 4.31 10.29
CA VAL A 81 15.52 3.07 9.93
C VAL A 81 16.69 2.80 10.89
N GLU A 82 17.46 3.82 11.25
CA GLU A 82 18.55 3.68 12.22
C GLU A 82 18.07 3.24 13.60
N ASN A 83 16.89 3.69 14.00
CA ASN A 83 16.24 3.36 15.27
C ASN A 83 15.52 2.00 15.28
N GLN A 84 15.65 1.17 14.23
CA GLN A 84 15.03 -0.15 14.21
C GLN A 84 15.62 -1.05 15.28
N SER A 85 14.76 -1.69 16.08
CA SER A 85 15.15 -2.65 17.11
C SER A 85 15.78 -3.93 16.55
N TYR A 86 15.42 -4.30 15.32
CA TYR A 86 16.10 -5.34 14.55
C TYR A 86 17.33 -4.75 13.85
N THR A 87 18.51 -5.32 14.05
CA THR A 87 19.77 -4.70 13.66
C THR A 87 20.39 -5.22 12.36
N ASN A 88 19.89 -6.35 11.78
CA ASN A 88 20.43 -6.92 10.55
C ASN A 88 19.73 -6.36 9.31
N TRP A 89 19.96 -5.09 9.05
CA TRP A 89 19.42 -4.38 7.89
C TRP A 89 20.50 -3.58 7.17
N GLU A 90 20.23 -3.25 5.91
CA GLU A 90 20.90 -2.22 5.13
C GLU A 90 19.86 -1.25 4.55
N LEU A 91 20.23 0.02 4.44
CA LEU A 91 19.41 1.06 3.79
C LEU A 91 20.06 1.45 2.48
N ILE A 92 19.31 1.40 1.40
CA ILE A 92 19.77 1.76 0.05
C ILE A 92 18.94 2.94 -0.43
N ILE A 93 19.58 4.11 -0.46
CA ILE A 93 18.99 5.36 -0.93
C ILE A 93 19.43 5.59 -2.37
N VAL A 94 18.47 5.76 -3.27
CA VAL A 94 18.74 6.02 -4.69
C VAL A 94 18.18 7.38 -5.07
N ASP A 95 19.07 8.34 -5.23
CA ASP A 95 18.72 9.67 -5.73
C ASP A 95 18.51 9.65 -7.24
N ASP A 96 17.28 9.92 -7.66
CA ASP A 96 16.85 9.88 -9.07
C ASP A 96 17.15 11.19 -9.82
N ALA A 97 18.39 11.65 -9.73
CA ALA A 97 18.88 12.89 -10.33
C ALA A 97 18.17 14.14 -9.80
N SER A 98 18.08 14.30 -8.48
CA SER A 98 17.56 15.52 -7.85
C SER A 98 18.28 16.76 -8.36
N PRO A 99 17.54 17.81 -8.78
CA PRO A 99 18.16 19.07 -9.20
C PRO A 99 18.79 19.85 -8.04
N ASN A 100 18.27 19.64 -6.79
CA ASN A 100 18.81 20.29 -5.60
C ASN A 100 20.05 19.51 -5.10
N SER A 101 21.22 20.20 -5.08
CA SER A 101 22.48 19.63 -4.59
C SER A 101 22.44 19.31 -3.10
N ASP A 102 21.69 20.08 -2.28
CA ASP A 102 21.67 19.95 -0.83
C ASP A 102 21.16 18.56 -0.41
N VAL A 103 20.17 18.01 -1.15
CA VAL A 103 19.64 16.66 -0.93
C VAL A 103 20.74 15.62 -1.16
N ARG A 104 21.51 15.76 -2.24
CA ARG A 104 22.58 14.85 -2.59
C ARG A 104 23.75 14.92 -1.59
N ASP A 105 24.07 16.11 -1.15
CA ASP A 105 25.13 16.34 -0.15
C ASP A 105 24.73 15.75 1.20
N GLU A 106 23.46 15.93 1.62
CA GLU A 106 22.92 15.33 2.84
C GLU A 106 23.01 13.80 2.79
N ILE A 107 22.51 13.17 1.71
CA ILE A 107 22.55 11.72 1.52
C ILE A 107 24.02 11.22 1.53
N SER A 108 24.93 11.96 0.87
CA SER A 108 26.36 11.60 0.81
C SER A 108 27.00 11.64 2.19
N ASN A 109 26.70 12.65 3.00
CA ASN A 109 27.28 12.80 4.32
C ASN A 109 26.79 11.68 5.26
N ILE A 110 25.49 11.43 5.31
CA ILE A 110 24.92 10.37 6.16
C ILE A 110 25.50 8.98 5.78
N SER A 111 25.65 8.70 4.50
CA SER A 111 26.17 7.39 4.05
C SER A 111 27.68 7.20 4.32
N LYS A 112 28.43 8.27 4.56
CA LYS A 112 29.83 8.16 5.00
C LYS A 112 29.92 7.75 6.48
N ASP A 113 28.98 8.19 7.29
CA ASP A 113 29.00 7.99 8.73
C ASP A 113 28.45 6.63 9.16
N ASN A 114 27.62 6.00 8.30
CA ASN A 114 26.99 4.71 8.61
C ASN A 114 27.16 3.69 7.47
N ILE A 115 27.99 2.67 7.70
CA ILE A 115 28.30 1.61 6.72
C ILE A 115 27.06 0.80 6.25
N LYS A 116 25.98 0.80 7.03
CA LYS A 116 24.74 0.14 6.66
C LYS A 116 23.90 0.97 5.68
N ILE A 117 24.20 2.26 5.51
CA ILE A 117 23.53 3.16 4.61
C ILE A 117 24.37 3.29 3.34
N LYS A 118 23.75 2.96 2.21
CA LYS A 118 24.39 3.06 0.89
C LYS A 118 23.63 4.05 0.04
N SER A 119 24.34 4.99 -0.55
CA SER A 119 23.78 6.00 -1.45
C SER A 119 24.20 5.78 -2.88
N PHE A 120 23.26 5.96 -3.79
CA PHE A 120 23.49 5.91 -5.23
C PHE A 120 22.84 7.12 -5.88
N PHE A 121 23.53 7.74 -6.83
CA PHE A 121 23.08 8.95 -7.52
C PHE A 121 22.96 8.68 -9.01
N LEU A 122 21.73 8.68 -9.51
CA LEU A 122 21.50 8.47 -10.94
C LEU A 122 21.89 9.72 -11.73
N LYS A 123 22.35 9.50 -12.97
CA LYS A 123 22.76 10.59 -13.86
C LYS A 123 21.58 11.30 -14.53
N LYS A 124 20.42 10.63 -14.60
CA LYS A 124 19.16 11.13 -15.17
C LYS A 124 18.00 10.54 -14.43
N ASN A 125 16.90 11.27 -14.37
CA ASN A 125 15.66 10.81 -13.77
C ASN A 125 15.13 9.58 -14.53
N ARG A 126 14.83 8.51 -13.77
CA ARG A 126 14.27 7.24 -14.25
C ARG A 126 12.89 6.96 -13.66
N HIS A 127 12.33 7.94 -12.99
CA HIS A 127 11.12 7.81 -12.19
C HIS A 127 11.24 6.79 -11.05
N ILE A 128 10.21 6.73 -10.20
CA ILE A 128 10.20 5.92 -8.98
C ILE A 128 10.55 4.44 -9.26
N ALA A 129 9.90 3.83 -10.27
CA ALA A 129 10.18 2.44 -10.63
C ALA A 129 11.65 2.20 -11.04
N GLY A 130 12.23 3.11 -11.81
CA GLY A 130 13.61 2.99 -12.25
C GLY A 130 14.64 3.15 -11.12
N ALA A 131 14.37 4.03 -10.15
CA ALA A 131 15.20 4.22 -8.97
C ALA A 131 15.05 3.04 -7.99
N THR A 132 13.82 2.58 -7.73
CA THR A 132 13.53 1.39 -6.91
C THR A 132 14.25 0.16 -7.48
N ASN A 133 14.13 -0.10 -8.77
CA ASN A 133 14.77 -1.24 -9.42
C ASN A 133 16.30 -1.19 -9.32
N TYR A 134 16.88 0.00 -9.47
CA TYR A 134 18.32 0.17 -9.28
C TYR A 134 18.73 -0.16 -7.84
N GLY A 135 17.96 0.27 -6.85
CA GLY A 135 18.18 -0.08 -5.45
C GLY A 135 18.08 -1.59 -5.19
N ILE A 136 17.07 -2.26 -5.75
CA ILE A 136 16.90 -3.73 -5.65
C ILE A 136 18.09 -4.47 -6.27
N GLU A 137 18.66 -3.98 -7.39
CA GLU A 137 19.86 -4.55 -8.00
C GLU A 137 21.08 -4.48 -7.07
N LYS A 138 21.21 -3.40 -6.28
CA LYS A 138 22.32 -3.19 -5.33
C LYS A 138 22.11 -3.89 -3.99
N ALA A 139 20.90 -4.32 -3.69
CA ALA A 139 20.51 -4.97 -2.44
C ALA A 139 21.17 -6.33 -2.26
N LYS A 140 21.54 -6.64 -1.01
CA LYS A 140 22.12 -7.93 -0.60
C LYS A 140 21.20 -8.73 0.31
N GLY A 141 20.12 -8.12 0.82
CA GLY A 141 19.19 -8.75 1.72
C GLY A 141 18.37 -9.86 1.09
N GLU A 142 17.93 -10.78 1.90
CA GLU A 142 17.01 -11.86 1.50
C GLU A 142 15.61 -11.32 1.23
N TYR A 143 15.25 -10.25 1.94
CA TYR A 143 13.98 -9.54 1.77
C TYR A 143 14.23 -8.07 1.47
N ILE A 144 13.34 -7.50 0.69
CA ILE A 144 13.32 -6.09 0.30
C ILE A 144 12.12 -5.43 0.96
N GLY A 145 12.34 -4.38 1.75
CA GLY A 145 11.32 -3.47 2.22
C GLY A 145 11.25 -2.22 1.35
N LEU A 146 10.06 -1.87 0.88
CA LEU A 146 9.85 -0.66 0.09
C LEU A 146 9.42 0.47 1.02
N LEU A 147 10.19 1.57 1.04
CA LEU A 147 9.94 2.71 1.91
C LEU A 147 10.00 4.00 1.09
N ASP A 148 8.99 4.85 1.23
CA ASP A 148 8.96 6.15 0.59
C ASP A 148 9.88 7.15 1.32
N HIS A 149 10.44 8.09 0.58
CA HIS A 149 11.48 9.00 1.04
C HIS A 149 11.01 10.05 2.07
N ASP A 150 9.72 10.22 2.23
CA ASP A 150 9.06 11.20 3.10
C ASP A 150 8.29 10.57 4.26
N ASP A 151 8.30 9.22 4.34
CA ASP A 151 7.58 8.44 5.32
C ASP A 151 8.48 7.93 6.47
N VAL A 152 7.86 7.33 7.48
CA VAL A 152 8.56 6.92 8.71
C VAL A 152 8.15 5.49 9.08
N LEU A 153 9.12 4.66 9.47
CA LEU A 153 8.87 3.32 10.00
C LEU A 153 8.69 3.35 11.53
N HIS A 154 7.79 2.50 12.03
CA HIS A 154 7.77 2.20 13.46
C HIS A 154 9.09 1.53 13.88
N LYS A 155 9.61 1.85 15.07
CA LYS A 155 10.90 1.33 15.57
C LYS A 155 11.02 -0.19 15.58
N ASP A 156 9.92 -0.93 15.65
CA ASP A 156 9.89 -2.39 15.68
C ASP A 156 9.40 -3.00 14.36
N ALA A 157 9.30 -2.22 13.28
CA ALA A 157 8.75 -2.69 12.01
C ALA A 157 9.50 -3.92 11.48
N LEU A 158 10.82 -3.85 11.40
CA LEU A 158 11.64 -4.96 10.94
C LEU A 158 11.62 -6.15 11.90
N LEU A 159 11.51 -5.90 13.20
CA LEU A 159 11.42 -6.97 14.21
C LEU A 159 10.15 -7.81 14.00
N TYR A 160 8.99 -7.15 13.78
CA TYR A 160 7.74 -7.86 13.49
C TYR A 160 7.79 -8.61 12.16
N VAL A 161 8.41 -8.03 11.13
CA VAL A 161 8.63 -8.69 9.84
C VAL A 161 9.44 -9.97 10.04
N VAL A 162 10.59 -9.89 10.72
CA VAL A 162 11.47 -11.05 10.93
C VAL A 162 10.82 -12.09 11.83
N LYS A 163 10.04 -11.68 12.83
CA LYS A 163 9.24 -12.59 13.63
C LYS A 163 8.28 -13.39 12.76
N LYS A 164 7.55 -12.73 11.86
CA LYS A 164 6.64 -13.40 10.90
C LYS A 164 7.36 -14.35 9.94
N ILE A 165 8.55 -13.98 9.47
CA ILE A 165 9.40 -14.86 8.65
C ILE A 165 9.80 -16.14 9.41
N ASN A 166 9.99 -16.03 10.73
CA ASN A 166 10.31 -17.19 11.58
C ASN A 166 9.08 -18.04 11.94
N GLU A 167 7.89 -17.42 12.05
CA GLU A 167 6.63 -18.09 12.39
C GLU A 167 6.02 -18.84 11.21
N VAL A 168 6.08 -18.26 10.01
CA VAL A 168 5.41 -18.75 8.81
C VAL A 168 6.42 -19.30 7.81
N SER A 169 6.42 -20.61 7.62
CA SER A 169 7.33 -21.26 6.68
C SER A 169 7.02 -20.83 5.23
N GLY A 170 8.07 -20.44 4.49
CA GLY A 170 7.97 -20.11 3.07
C GLY A 170 7.28 -18.80 2.75
N VAL A 171 7.14 -17.90 3.71
CA VAL A 171 6.59 -16.55 3.47
C VAL A 171 7.47 -15.80 2.45
N LYS A 172 6.82 -15.14 1.48
CA LYS A 172 7.50 -14.43 0.39
C LYS A 172 7.06 -12.98 0.24
N PHE A 173 5.88 -12.65 0.75
CA PHE A 173 5.32 -11.32 0.70
C PHE A 173 4.63 -10.99 2.02
N LEU A 174 5.05 -9.91 2.66
CA LEU A 174 4.46 -9.42 3.91
C LEU A 174 4.01 -7.96 3.70
N TYR A 175 2.95 -7.57 4.41
CA TYR A 175 2.51 -6.18 4.47
C TYR A 175 1.94 -5.87 5.86
N THR A 176 1.91 -4.58 6.20
CA THR A 176 1.52 -4.12 7.53
C THR A 176 0.38 -3.11 7.45
N ASP A 177 -0.22 -2.79 8.59
CA ASP A 177 -1.11 -1.64 8.72
C ASP A 177 -0.32 -0.33 8.70
N GLU A 178 -1.03 0.76 8.42
CA GLU A 178 -0.44 2.10 8.35
C GLU A 178 -1.31 3.14 9.05
N ILE A 179 -0.73 4.29 9.35
CA ILE A 179 -1.43 5.46 9.88
C ILE A 179 -0.89 6.73 9.20
N LYS A 180 -1.75 7.69 8.98
CA LYS A 180 -1.31 8.98 8.43
C LYS A 180 -0.59 9.82 9.46
N LEU A 181 0.42 10.57 8.99
CA LEU A 181 1.20 11.52 9.75
C LEU A 181 1.02 12.91 9.13
N ASP A 182 0.61 13.90 9.90
CA ASP A 182 0.55 15.28 9.41
C ASP A 182 1.91 15.98 9.50
N GLU A 183 2.00 17.22 8.99
CA GLU A 183 3.23 18.03 8.98
C GLU A 183 3.80 18.31 10.39
N ASN A 184 2.96 18.21 11.42
CA ASN A 184 3.38 18.39 12.83
C ASN A 184 3.72 17.08 13.53
N GLY A 185 3.83 15.98 12.79
CA GLY A 185 4.10 14.66 13.35
C GLY A 185 2.90 14.02 14.08
N ARG A 186 1.68 14.53 13.89
CA ARG A 186 0.50 14.01 14.53
C ARG A 186 -0.09 12.85 13.73
N GLN A 187 -0.31 11.74 14.40
CA GLN A 187 -0.93 10.54 13.82
C GLN A 187 -2.46 10.69 13.76
N TYR A 188 -3.05 10.29 12.62
CA TYR A 188 -4.49 10.32 12.39
C TYR A 188 -4.91 9.32 11.29
N GLN A 189 -6.18 8.94 11.25
CA GLN A 189 -6.76 8.02 10.27
C GLN A 189 -5.95 6.73 10.09
N PRO A 190 -5.90 5.84 11.12
CA PRO A 190 -5.30 4.53 10.96
C PRO A 190 -6.03 3.74 9.88
N PHE A 191 -5.27 3.00 9.08
CA PHE A 191 -5.77 2.08 8.08
C PHE A 191 -5.39 0.65 8.49
N PHE A 192 -6.36 -0.04 9.06
CA PHE A 192 -6.27 -1.46 9.37
C PHE A 192 -6.64 -2.26 8.12
N LYS A 193 -5.70 -3.06 7.67
CA LYS A 193 -5.83 -3.83 6.43
C LYS A 193 -6.39 -5.22 6.73
N PRO A 194 -7.14 -5.82 5.81
CA PRO A 194 -7.58 -7.20 5.95
C PRO A 194 -6.38 -8.15 5.76
N ASP A 195 -6.54 -9.38 6.21
CA ASP A 195 -5.71 -10.48 5.76
C ASP A 195 -5.80 -10.62 4.23
N TRP A 196 -4.89 -11.40 3.64
CA TRP A 196 -4.79 -11.50 2.20
C TRP A 196 -6.14 -11.73 1.51
N ASN A 197 -6.50 -10.80 0.65
CA ASN A 197 -7.71 -10.85 -0.16
C ASN A 197 -7.42 -10.35 -1.58
N GLY A 198 -7.36 -11.29 -2.53
CA GLY A 198 -7.02 -10.99 -3.92
C GLY A 198 -8.10 -10.19 -4.65
N ASP A 199 -9.38 -10.34 -4.29
CA ASP A 199 -10.46 -9.58 -4.91
C ASP A 199 -10.45 -8.14 -4.42
N PHE A 200 -10.17 -7.93 -3.15
CA PHE A 200 -10.02 -6.60 -2.60
C PHE A 200 -8.79 -5.87 -3.19
N LEU A 201 -7.66 -6.58 -3.41
CA LEU A 201 -6.51 -6.00 -4.10
C LEU A 201 -6.84 -5.59 -5.55
N ARG A 202 -7.73 -6.30 -6.23
CA ARG A 202 -8.21 -5.92 -7.58
C ARG A 202 -9.21 -4.77 -7.57
N SER A 203 -9.70 -4.39 -6.40
CA SER A 203 -10.61 -3.25 -6.26
C SER A 203 -9.92 -1.98 -5.80
N ILE A 204 -8.90 -2.09 -4.99
CA ILE A 204 -8.09 -1.00 -4.46
C ILE A 204 -6.70 -1.51 -4.07
N ASN A 205 -5.67 -0.69 -4.27
CA ASN A 205 -4.36 -1.00 -3.71
C ASN A 205 -4.38 -0.79 -2.19
N TYR A 206 -4.85 -1.80 -1.44
CA TYR A 206 -4.93 -1.70 0.01
C TYR A 206 -3.60 -2.06 0.70
N ILE A 207 -2.69 -2.72 -0.01
CA ILE A 207 -1.40 -3.14 0.56
C ILE A 207 -0.50 -1.93 0.81
N THR A 208 -0.34 -1.05 -0.20
CA THR A 208 0.48 0.17 -0.16
C THR A 208 1.77 0.02 0.65
N HIS A 209 1.77 0.35 1.95
CA HIS A 209 2.91 0.39 2.86
C HIS A 209 2.63 -0.44 4.13
N PHE A 210 3.56 -1.02 4.81
CA PHE A 210 4.92 -1.31 4.47
C PHE A 210 4.97 -2.69 3.79
N ALA A 211 5.41 -2.75 2.55
CA ALA A 211 5.52 -3.99 1.79
C ALA A 211 6.93 -4.57 1.91
N VAL A 212 7.03 -5.85 2.29
CA VAL A 212 8.31 -6.58 2.38
C VAL A 212 8.23 -7.84 1.55
N ILE A 213 9.17 -8.00 0.60
CA ILE A 213 9.09 -9.00 -0.45
C ILE A 213 10.41 -9.78 -0.52
N GLN A 214 10.34 -11.10 -0.71
CA GLN A 214 11.52 -11.91 -0.96
C GLN A 214 12.24 -11.43 -2.21
N ARG A 215 13.56 -11.12 -2.08
CA ARG A 215 14.36 -10.52 -3.16
C ARG A 215 14.40 -11.38 -4.42
N GLU A 216 14.55 -12.69 -4.29
CA GLU A 216 14.57 -13.61 -5.43
C GLU A 216 13.26 -13.55 -6.23
N LEU A 217 12.12 -13.40 -5.55
CA LEU A 217 10.82 -13.27 -6.20
C LEU A 217 10.74 -11.97 -7.01
N LEU A 218 11.22 -10.84 -6.46
CA LEU A 218 11.26 -9.57 -7.19
C LEU A 218 12.12 -9.67 -8.45
N ILE A 219 13.31 -10.24 -8.35
CA ILE A 219 14.21 -10.42 -9.49
C ILE A 219 13.58 -11.34 -10.55
N LYS A 220 13.02 -12.47 -10.13
CA LYS A 220 12.31 -13.41 -11.01
C LYS A 220 11.16 -12.75 -11.76
N LEU A 221 10.44 -11.86 -11.12
CA LEU A 221 9.30 -11.12 -11.68
C LEU A 221 9.71 -9.80 -12.36
N LYS A 222 11.01 -9.50 -12.50
CA LYS A 222 11.55 -8.29 -13.15
C LYS A 222 11.25 -6.98 -12.43
N CYS A 223 11.08 -7.01 -11.10
CA CYS A 223 10.88 -5.83 -10.25
C CYS A 223 9.70 -4.95 -10.70
N GLU A 224 9.77 -3.62 -10.50
CA GLU A 224 8.73 -2.69 -10.93
C GLU A 224 8.79 -2.40 -12.44
N ASP A 225 7.64 -2.16 -13.06
CA ASP A 225 7.56 -1.79 -14.49
C ASP A 225 7.23 -0.30 -14.63
N GLY A 226 8.16 0.47 -15.20
CA GLY A 226 8.01 1.90 -15.44
C GLY A 226 6.86 2.29 -16.40
N ASN A 227 6.26 1.33 -17.11
CA ASN A 227 5.06 1.57 -17.91
C ASN A 227 3.80 1.81 -17.06
N TYR A 228 3.89 1.64 -15.73
CA TYR A 228 2.81 1.85 -14.77
C TYR A 228 3.13 2.95 -13.77
N ASN A 229 3.91 3.96 -14.16
CA ASN A 229 4.26 5.08 -13.28
C ASN A 229 3.02 5.71 -12.61
N GLY A 230 3.11 5.86 -11.29
CA GLY A 230 2.01 6.32 -10.41
C GLY A 230 1.10 5.21 -9.91
N THR A 231 1.35 3.94 -10.32
CA THR A 231 0.68 2.73 -9.82
C THR A 231 1.58 1.49 -9.96
N GLN A 232 2.90 1.69 -10.07
CA GLN A 232 3.90 0.64 -10.28
C GLN A 232 3.92 -0.38 -9.14
N ASP A 233 3.66 0.05 -7.93
CA ASP A 233 3.51 -0.76 -6.73
C ASP A 233 2.30 -1.69 -6.83
N TRP A 234 1.14 -1.16 -7.22
CA TRP A 234 -0.08 -1.96 -7.37
C TRP A 234 0.06 -3.01 -8.47
N GLU A 235 0.61 -2.63 -9.63
CA GLU A 235 0.92 -3.60 -10.69
C GLU A 235 1.86 -4.69 -10.17
N LEU A 236 2.93 -4.31 -9.47
CA LEU A 236 3.87 -5.25 -8.88
C LEU A 236 3.16 -6.21 -7.91
N PHE A 237 2.31 -5.71 -7.02
CA PHE A 237 1.58 -6.53 -6.05
C PHE A 237 0.59 -7.48 -6.73
N LEU A 238 -0.13 -7.03 -7.75
CA LEU A 238 -0.99 -7.89 -8.57
C LEU A 238 -0.17 -9.01 -9.24
N ARG A 239 0.99 -8.69 -9.79
CA ARG A 239 1.89 -9.64 -10.44
C ARG A 239 2.54 -10.61 -9.46
N ILE A 240 2.98 -10.16 -8.30
CA ILE A 240 3.52 -11.01 -7.22
C ILE A 240 2.45 -11.99 -6.76
N THR A 241 1.29 -11.49 -6.37
CA THR A 241 0.24 -12.29 -5.75
C THR A 241 -0.37 -13.31 -6.70
N ARG A 242 -0.39 -13.03 -8.00
CA ARG A 242 -0.77 -13.99 -9.03
C ARG A 242 0.19 -15.19 -9.11
N ASN A 243 1.45 -15.01 -8.73
CA ASN A 243 2.49 -16.03 -8.78
C ASN A 243 2.76 -16.72 -7.43
N LEU A 244 1.96 -16.42 -6.41
CA LEU A 244 2.10 -16.98 -5.06
C LEU A 244 0.86 -17.76 -4.64
N GLN A 245 1.08 -18.76 -3.80
CA GLN A 245 -0.02 -19.37 -3.04
C GLN A 245 -0.40 -18.43 -1.87
N PRO A 246 -1.68 -18.39 -1.47
CA PRO A 246 -2.16 -17.51 -0.41
C PRO A 246 -1.37 -17.58 0.91
N ASN A 247 -0.91 -18.76 1.30
CA ASN A 247 -0.13 -19.00 2.52
C ASN A 247 1.30 -18.39 2.51
N HIS A 248 1.77 -17.93 1.34
CA HIS A 248 3.05 -17.20 1.20
C HIS A 248 2.90 -15.68 1.33
N ILE A 249 1.64 -15.20 1.47
CA ILE A 249 1.30 -13.78 1.60
C ILE A 249 0.78 -13.57 3.01
N VAL A 250 1.45 -12.71 3.79
CA VAL A 250 1.18 -12.58 5.21
C VAL A 250 0.93 -11.12 5.58
N HIS A 251 -0.21 -10.89 6.20
CA HIS A 251 -0.53 -9.63 6.85
C HIS A 251 0.06 -9.61 8.28
N ILE A 252 0.64 -8.50 8.65
CA ILE A 252 1.05 -8.20 10.02
C ILE A 252 0.08 -7.15 10.55
N PRO A 253 -0.93 -7.50 11.38
CA PRO A 253 -1.96 -6.58 11.84
C PRO A 253 -1.43 -5.63 12.92
N LYS A 254 -0.47 -4.83 12.54
CA LYS A 254 0.20 -3.81 13.37
C LYS A 254 0.46 -2.58 12.51
N ILE A 255 0.23 -1.41 13.08
CA ILE A 255 0.63 -0.14 12.45
C ILE A 255 2.15 0.00 12.60
N LEU A 256 2.85 -0.30 11.51
CA LEU A 256 4.31 -0.27 11.46
C LEU A 256 4.83 0.75 10.45
N TYR A 257 3.94 1.48 9.81
CA TYR A 257 4.25 2.49 8.81
C TYR A 257 3.46 3.78 9.07
N TYR A 258 4.15 4.92 9.02
CA TYR A 258 3.59 6.24 9.20
C TYR A 258 3.67 6.99 7.89
N TRP A 259 2.53 7.08 7.19
CA TRP A 259 2.40 7.74 5.91
C TRP A 259 2.23 9.25 6.09
N ARG A 260 3.24 10.02 5.66
CA ARG A 260 3.22 11.47 5.72
C ARG A 260 2.33 12.05 4.62
N VAL A 261 1.38 12.88 5.02
CA VAL A 261 0.46 13.56 4.10
C VAL A 261 0.82 15.02 4.03
N HIS A 262 1.20 15.48 2.84
CA HIS A 262 1.49 16.87 2.53
C HIS A 262 0.85 17.25 1.17
N GLU A 263 0.85 18.54 0.82
CA GLU A 263 0.14 19.07 -0.37
C GLU A 263 0.58 18.40 -1.69
N ASN A 264 1.84 17.95 -1.77
CA ASN A 264 2.41 17.29 -2.95
C ASN A 264 2.21 15.77 -2.97
N SER A 265 1.58 15.17 -1.95
CA SER A 265 1.35 13.72 -1.89
C SER A 265 0.52 13.24 -3.08
N THR A 266 0.96 12.16 -3.72
CA THR A 266 0.38 11.66 -4.98
C THR A 266 -1.08 11.24 -4.84
N ALA A 267 -1.48 10.78 -3.65
CA ALA A 267 -2.84 10.29 -3.38
C ALA A 267 -3.89 11.38 -3.12
N MET A 268 -3.51 12.67 -3.04
CA MET A 268 -4.43 13.73 -2.62
C MET A 268 -5.48 14.08 -3.69
N ASP A 269 -5.14 14.02 -4.97
CA ASP A 269 -6.10 14.31 -6.06
C ASP A 269 -5.82 13.46 -7.31
N LEU A 270 -6.47 12.30 -7.38
CA LEU A 270 -6.38 11.40 -8.53
C LEU A 270 -7.00 12.00 -9.79
N ASP A 271 -8.02 12.86 -9.65
CA ASP A 271 -8.67 13.49 -10.80
C ASP A 271 -7.76 14.55 -11.44
N ALA A 272 -6.80 15.10 -10.69
CA ALA A 272 -5.76 15.98 -11.22
C ALA A 272 -4.64 15.22 -11.98
N LYS A 273 -4.61 13.88 -11.88
CA LYS A 273 -3.58 13.03 -12.48
C LYS A 273 -4.19 11.94 -13.38
N PRO A 274 -4.74 12.27 -14.56
CA PRO A 274 -5.41 11.30 -15.44
C PRO A 274 -4.52 10.12 -15.82
N TYR A 275 -3.21 10.33 -15.95
CA TYR A 275 -2.25 9.27 -16.27
C TYR A 275 -2.19 8.15 -15.23
N VAL A 276 -2.40 8.48 -13.94
CA VAL A 276 -2.46 7.48 -12.86
C VAL A 276 -3.69 6.60 -13.02
N VAL A 277 -4.84 7.20 -13.32
CA VAL A 277 -6.10 6.47 -13.55
C VAL A 277 -5.97 5.50 -14.72
N GLU A 278 -5.37 5.94 -15.83
CA GLU A 278 -5.11 5.07 -16.98
C GLU A 278 -4.11 3.95 -16.64
N ALA A 279 -3.06 4.24 -15.88
CA ALA A 279 -2.10 3.24 -15.43
C ALA A 279 -2.76 2.19 -14.51
N GLN A 280 -3.63 2.60 -13.58
CA GLN A 280 -4.41 1.70 -12.72
C GLN A 280 -5.30 0.78 -13.55
N LYS A 281 -6.06 1.34 -14.49
CA LYS A 281 -6.92 0.57 -15.38
C LYS A 281 -6.12 -0.46 -16.17
N LYS A 282 -5.00 -0.04 -16.76
CA LYS A 282 -4.10 -0.92 -17.51
C LYS A 282 -3.56 -2.06 -16.62
N ALA A 283 -3.11 -1.77 -15.40
CA ALA A 283 -2.60 -2.78 -14.48
C ALA A 283 -3.66 -3.85 -14.16
N LEU A 284 -4.89 -3.42 -13.91
CA LEU A 284 -6.02 -4.34 -13.65
C LEU A 284 -6.42 -5.15 -14.89
N GLU A 285 -6.46 -4.53 -16.07
CA GLU A 285 -6.75 -5.22 -17.33
C GLU A 285 -5.68 -6.26 -17.67
N ASP A 286 -4.41 -5.95 -17.40
CA ASP A 286 -3.30 -6.88 -17.61
C ASP A 286 -3.31 -8.03 -16.60
N ASP A 287 -3.73 -7.78 -15.34
CA ASP A 287 -3.94 -8.84 -14.36
C ASP A 287 -5.07 -9.78 -14.78
N VAL A 288 -6.23 -9.23 -15.16
CA VAL A 288 -7.39 -10.00 -15.69
C VAL A 288 -6.97 -10.87 -16.89
N ARG A 289 -6.27 -10.28 -17.85
CA ARG A 289 -5.77 -10.98 -19.04
C ARG A 289 -4.81 -12.12 -18.68
N SER A 290 -3.89 -11.85 -17.76
CA SER A 290 -2.89 -12.83 -17.30
C SER A 290 -3.51 -14.00 -16.55
N ARG A 291 -4.62 -13.76 -15.86
CA ARG A 291 -5.42 -14.82 -15.20
C ARG A 291 -6.32 -15.58 -16.15
N LYS A 292 -6.42 -15.15 -17.41
CA LYS A 292 -7.32 -15.73 -18.43
C LYS A 292 -8.80 -15.69 -18.02
N VAL A 293 -9.18 -14.67 -17.26
CA VAL A 293 -10.55 -14.48 -16.76
C VAL A 293 -11.31 -13.54 -17.70
N LYS A 294 -12.57 -13.83 -17.97
CA LYS A 294 -13.45 -12.93 -18.73
C LYS A 294 -14.07 -11.92 -17.78
N ALA A 295 -13.47 -10.75 -17.67
CA ALA A 295 -13.98 -9.64 -16.87
C ALA A 295 -13.74 -8.30 -17.54
N ARG A 296 -14.58 -7.33 -17.21
CA ARG A 296 -14.41 -5.91 -17.56
C ARG A 296 -13.97 -5.13 -16.34
N VAL A 297 -12.95 -4.31 -16.49
CA VAL A 297 -12.47 -3.41 -15.44
C VAL A 297 -13.29 -2.12 -15.51
N ILE A 298 -13.92 -1.73 -14.42
CA ILE A 298 -14.80 -0.56 -14.34
C ILE A 298 -14.35 0.28 -13.14
N ARG A 299 -14.12 1.58 -13.37
CA ARG A 299 -13.84 2.54 -12.31
C ARG A 299 -15.12 2.86 -11.56
N ASP A 300 -15.07 2.89 -10.23
CA ASP A 300 -16.21 3.26 -9.42
C ASP A 300 -16.54 4.75 -9.62
N PRO A 301 -17.78 5.11 -10.03
CA PRO A 301 -18.15 6.48 -10.27
C PRO A 301 -18.30 7.33 -9.01
N MET A 302 -18.44 6.69 -7.83
CA MET A 302 -18.57 7.37 -6.53
C MET A 302 -17.23 7.54 -5.83
N TYR A 303 -16.35 6.53 -5.96
CA TYR A 303 -15.07 6.46 -5.25
C TYR A 303 -13.94 6.34 -6.28
N GLY A 304 -13.46 7.46 -6.76
CA GLY A 304 -12.53 7.56 -7.90
C GLY A 304 -11.23 6.75 -7.79
N ALA A 305 -10.86 6.29 -6.58
CA ALA A 305 -9.69 5.42 -6.36
C ALA A 305 -10.06 3.93 -6.36
N GLN A 306 -11.34 3.59 -6.52
CA GLN A 306 -11.81 2.21 -6.45
C GLN A 306 -12.22 1.71 -7.83
N TRP A 307 -12.05 0.40 -8.00
CA TRP A 307 -12.36 -0.32 -9.22
C TRP A 307 -13.17 -1.56 -8.87
N TYR A 308 -13.93 -2.09 -9.83
CA TYR A 308 -14.55 -3.40 -9.70
C TYR A 308 -14.43 -4.17 -11.01
N LEU A 309 -14.40 -5.50 -10.90
CA LEU A 309 -14.37 -6.42 -12.01
C LEU A 309 -15.77 -6.97 -12.23
N GLN A 310 -16.31 -6.69 -13.41
CA GLN A 310 -17.55 -7.32 -13.86
C GLN A 310 -17.20 -8.60 -14.59
N TYR A 311 -17.42 -9.74 -13.94
CA TYR A 311 -17.14 -11.04 -14.52
C TYR A 311 -18.25 -11.50 -15.47
N TYR A 312 -17.90 -12.31 -16.46
CA TYR A 312 -18.81 -12.89 -17.41
C TYR A 312 -18.67 -14.41 -17.45
N THR A 313 -19.79 -15.13 -17.54
CA THR A 313 -19.80 -16.57 -17.80
C THR A 313 -19.24 -16.86 -19.19
N HIS A 314 -18.93 -18.13 -19.47
CA HIS A 314 -18.53 -18.56 -20.82
C HIS A 314 -19.59 -18.24 -21.87
N LYS A 315 -20.87 -18.18 -21.49
CA LYS A 315 -22.00 -17.81 -22.35
C LYS A 315 -22.18 -16.30 -22.49
N GLY A 316 -21.30 -15.48 -21.89
CA GLY A 316 -21.35 -14.01 -22.00
C GLY A 316 -22.39 -13.34 -21.09
N VAL A 317 -22.99 -14.07 -20.14
CA VAL A 317 -23.91 -13.48 -19.16
C VAL A 317 -23.11 -12.80 -18.06
N SER A 318 -23.45 -11.54 -17.75
CA SER A 318 -22.84 -10.81 -16.66
C SER A 318 -23.26 -11.41 -15.32
N LEU A 319 -22.30 -11.74 -14.46
CA LEU A 319 -22.60 -12.27 -13.12
C LEU A 319 -23.31 -11.25 -12.24
N SER A 320 -23.11 -9.95 -12.46
CA SER A 320 -23.85 -8.92 -11.73
C SER A 320 -25.36 -8.98 -11.97
N ASN A 321 -25.81 -9.37 -13.18
CA ASN A 321 -27.22 -9.51 -13.50
C ASN A 321 -27.83 -10.79 -12.92
N VAL A 322 -27.01 -11.80 -12.61
CA VAL A 322 -27.44 -13.09 -12.10
C VAL A 322 -27.65 -13.07 -10.57
N LEU A 323 -26.81 -12.29 -9.86
CA LEU A 323 -26.86 -12.22 -8.40
C LEU A 323 -28.09 -11.48 -7.85
N PHE A 324 -28.76 -10.64 -8.66
CA PHE A 324 -29.91 -9.87 -8.22
C PHE A 324 -31.24 -10.63 -8.31
N ASP A 325 -31.38 -11.56 -9.25
CA ASP A 325 -32.67 -12.21 -9.50
C ASP A 325 -32.91 -13.48 -8.67
N SER A 326 -31.92 -14.17 -8.19
CA SER A 326 -32.13 -15.22 -7.16
C SER A 326 -30.84 -15.83 -6.59
N ILE A 327 -30.55 -15.55 -5.33
CA ILE A 327 -29.53 -16.28 -4.54
C ILE A 327 -29.82 -17.80 -4.46
N LYS A 328 -31.02 -18.22 -4.78
CA LYS A 328 -31.43 -19.64 -4.68
C LYS A 328 -30.91 -20.56 -5.79
N ASN A 329 -30.47 -20.03 -6.92
CA ASN A 329 -30.07 -20.80 -8.10
C ASN A 329 -28.67 -20.47 -8.64
N ILE A 330 -27.77 -19.93 -7.82
CA ILE A 330 -26.38 -19.65 -8.22
C ILE A 330 -25.69 -20.92 -8.75
N GLY A 331 -25.96 -22.06 -8.15
CA GLY A 331 -25.39 -23.37 -8.58
C GLY A 331 -25.77 -23.78 -10.02
N ASP A 332 -26.93 -23.31 -10.51
CA ASP A 332 -27.43 -23.66 -11.85
C ASP A 332 -26.84 -22.78 -12.95
N VAL A 333 -26.29 -21.63 -12.59
CA VAL A 333 -25.79 -20.59 -13.51
C VAL A 333 -24.27 -20.63 -13.62
N LEU A 334 -23.58 -21.07 -12.60
CA LEU A 334 -22.14 -21.24 -12.58
C LEU A 334 -21.81 -22.61 -13.16
N ASP A 335 -21.09 -22.65 -14.29
CA ASP A 335 -20.46 -23.89 -14.73
C ASP A 335 -19.64 -24.46 -13.57
N LYS A 336 -19.70 -25.79 -13.36
CA LYS A 336 -19.01 -26.49 -12.26
C LYS A 336 -17.49 -26.30 -12.19
N GLU A 337 -16.92 -25.59 -13.14
CA GLU A 337 -15.48 -25.30 -13.23
C GLU A 337 -15.07 -24.00 -12.49
N LEU A 338 -16.01 -23.21 -11.96
CA LEU A 338 -15.67 -22.04 -11.14
C LEU A 338 -15.44 -22.50 -9.69
N SER A 339 -14.17 -22.62 -9.31
CA SER A 339 -13.75 -23.04 -7.96
C SER A 339 -14.00 -21.99 -6.88
N GLU A 340 -14.33 -20.74 -7.24
CA GLU A 340 -14.59 -19.65 -6.29
C GLU A 340 -15.80 -18.82 -6.74
N VAL A 341 -16.74 -18.63 -5.83
CA VAL A 341 -17.86 -17.69 -6.01
C VAL A 341 -17.47 -16.33 -5.44
N VAL A 342 -17.24 -15.36 -6.32
CA VAL A 342 -17.01 -13.98 -5.90
C VAL A 342 -18.36 -13.28 -5.83
N ILE A 343 -18.83 -12.93 -4.63
CA ILE A 343 -20.02 -12.11 -4.44
C ILE A 343 -19.67 -10.68 -4.77
N ILE A 344 -20.07 -10.19 -5.95
CA ILE A 344 -19.92 -8.80 -6.34
C ILE A 344 -21.19 -8.07 -5.93
N SER A 345 -21.11 -7.24 -4.90
CA SER A 345 -22.20 -6.35 -4.49
C SER A 345 -22.22 -5.10 -5.36
N GLU A 346 -23.41 -4.62 -5.79
CA GLU A 346 -23.56 -3.30 -6.42
C GLU A 346 -23.17 -2.14 -5.47
N LYS A 347 -23.13 -2.41 -4.18
CA LYS A 347 -22.54 -1.51 -3.20
C LYS A 347 -21.11 -1.95 -3.01
N PRO A 348 -20.12 -1.03 -3.15
CA PRO A 348 -18.73 -1.37 -2.90
C PRO A 348 -18.61 -2.00 -1.51
N ILE A 349 -17.97 -3.17 -1.44
CA ILE A 349 -17.68 -3.89 -0.19
C ILE A 349 -16.79 -3.05 0.76
N ALA A 350 -16.33 -1.89 0.32
CA ALA A 350 -15.61 -0.90 1.13
C ALA A 350 -16.39 -0.34 2.34
N CYS A 351 -17.62 -0.78 2.54
CA CYS A 351 -18.32 -0.64 3.81
C CYS A 351 -18.27 -1.94 4.61
N ILE A 352 -17.11 -2.57 4.76
CA ILE A 352 -16.86 -3.40 5.94
C ILE A 352 -16.90 -2.40 7.10
N ASN A 353 -18.04 -2.34 7.75
CA ASN A 353 -18.18 -1.61 8.99
C ASN A 353 -17.19 -2.22 9.96
N PHE A 354 -16.13 -1.50 10.30
CA PHE A 354 -15.15 -1.89 11.32
C PHE A 354 -15.79 -2.18 12.70
N ARG A 355 -17.11 -2.05 12.84
CA ARG A 355 -17.86 -2.45 14.01
C ARG A 355 -17.98 -3.95 14.20
N ASP A 356 -17.96 -4.74 13.12
CA ASP A 356 -18.22 -6.18 13.19
C ASP A 356 -16.97 -7.04 13.37
N THR A 357 -15.77 -6.45 13.22
CA THR A 357 -14.49 -7.15 13.47
C THR A 357 -13.91 -6.87 14.86
N MET A 358 -14.52 -5.99 15.63
CA MET A 358 -14.21 -5.79 17.05
C MET A 358 -15.26 -6.57 17.85
N GLY A 359 -15.17 -7.89 17.81
CA GLY A 359 -15.91 -8.76 18.70
C GLY A 359 -15.75 -8.33 20.15
N ASP A 360 -16.84 -8.45 20.90
CA ASP A 360 -17.06 -8.12 22.31
C ASP A 360 -15.88 -8.46 23.22
#